data_4b46b3b6fa212f50cc7bb69f6f6968b0
#
_entry.id   4b46b3b6fa212f50cc7bb69f6f6968b0
#
_cell.length_a   1.000
_cell.length_b   1.000
_cell.length_c   1.000
_cell.angle_alpha   90.00
_cell.angle_beta   90.00
_cell.angle_gamma   90.00
#
_symmetry.space_group_name_H-M   'P 1'
#
loop_
_entity.id
_entity.type
_entity.pdbx_description
1 polymer ?
#
loop_
_entity_poly.entity_id
_entity_poly.type
_entity_poly.pdbx_seq_one_letter_code
_entity_poly.pdbx_strand_id
1 'polypeptide(L)'
;GQFAEPAYGWQRNGTYILTPTEMEMGCPDLRIEQGKAAKAIAYVDSVRGQKFGQSLVITGVAAIFGMVRLPDVGFEEQKAKDQLRQGAVAFNVRLEELGCETSNIDALVSDAKRDFREQQRAAGEKARA
;
A
#
# COMPACT_ATOMS: atom_id res chain seq x y z
N GLY A 1 -11.12 26.22 -4.99
CA GLY A 1 -10.90 26.54 -3.60
C GLY A 1 -9.55 26.07 -3.12
N GLN A 2 -9.16 26.54 -1.95
CA GLN A 2 -7.86 26.20 -1.37
C GLN A 2 -7.71 24.70 -1.10
N PHE A 3 -8.82 24.00 -1.00
CA PHE A 3 -8.83 22.59 -0.65
C PHE A 3 -9.51 21.73 -1.70
N ALA A 4 -9.33 22.11 -2.97
CA ALA A 4 -9.82 21.31 -4.08
C ALA A 4 -9.19 19.92 -4.02
N GLU A 5 -10.00 18.89 -4.22
CA GLU A 5 -9.49 17.53 -4.25
C GLU A 5 -8.56 17.36 -5.47
N PRO A 6 -7.52 16.53 -5.33
CA PRO A 6 -6.69 16.22 -6.48
C PRO A 6 -7.51 15.46 -7.53
N ALA A 7 -7.14 15.62 -8.79
CA ALA A 7 -7.81 14.93 -9.88
C ALA A 7 -7.62 13.41 -9.81
N TYR A 8 -6.52 12.95 -9.22
CA TYR A 8 -6.15 11.55 -9.13
C TYR A 8 -5.62 11.24 -7.74
N GLY A 9 -5.58 9.97 -7.39
CA GLY A 9 -5.07 9.51 -6.12
C GLY A 9 -6.14 9.50 -5.04
N TRP A 10 -5.71 9.60 -3.77
CA TRP A 10 -6.64 9.53 -2.66
C TRP A 10 -7.50 10.79 -2.56
N GLN A 11 -8.80 10.56 -2.42
CA GLN A 11 -9.80 11.61 -2.29
C GLN A 11 -10.18 11.80 -0.83
N ARG A 12 -10.85 12.90 -0.52
CA ARG A 12 -11.29 13.21 0.86
C ARG A 12 -12.19 12.13 1.45
N ASN A 13 -13.01 11.51 0.60
CA ASN A 13 -13.93 10.46 1.06
C ASN A 13 -13.24 9.10 1.25
N GLY A 14 -11.91 9.05 1.11
CA GLY A 14 -11.14 7.83 1.30
C GLY A 14 -10.98 6.96 0.06
N THR A 15 -11.67 7.28 -1.03
CA THR A 15 -11.52 6.50 -2.27
C THR A 15 -10.24 6.89 -3.01
N TYR A 16 -9.84 6.04 -3.94
CA TYR A 16 -8.66 6.25 -4.78
C TYR A 16 -9.08 6.31 -6.25
N ILE A 17 -8.64 7.34 -6.94
CA ILE A 17 -8.85 7.48 -8.39
C ILE A 17 -7.53 7.17 -9.10
N LEU A 18 -7.55 6.21 -10.02
CA LEU A 18 -6.36 5.82 -10.76
C LEU A 18 -5.81 7.00 -11.57
N THR A 19 -4.49 7.12 -11.57
CA THR A 19 -3.80 8.10 -12.41
C THR A 19 -3.90 7.67 -13.88
N PRO A 20 -3.67 8.60 -14.84
CA PRO A 20 -3.63 8.22 -16.26
C PRO A 20 -2.64 7.09 -16.55
N THR A 21 -1.48 7.11 -15.91
CA THR A 21 -0.49 6.06 -16.06
C THR A 21 -1.04 4.71 -15.59
N GLU A 22 -1.73 4.70 -14.45
CA GLU A 22 -2.32 3.47 -13.92
C GLU A 22 -3.46 2.97 -14.79
N MET A 23 -4.23 3.88 -15.40
CA MET A 23 -5.31 3.51 -16.33
C MET A 23 -4.79 2.84 -17.59
N GLU A 24 -3.54 3.07 -17.94
CA GLU A 24 -2.90 2.43 -19.10
C GLU A 24 -2.28 1.08 -18.77
N MET A 25 -2.20 0.72 -17.50
CA MET A 25 -1.61 -0.55 -17.08
C MET A 25 -2.45 -1.74 -17.49
N GLY A 26 -1.77 -2.81 -17.87
CA GLY A 26 -2.42 -4.10 -18.06
C GLY A 26 -2.62 -4.83 -16.74
N CYS A 27 -3.32 -5.95 -16.79
CA CYS A 27 -3.65 -6.71 -15.58
C CYS A 27 -2.44 -7.14 -14.77
N PRO A 28 -1.32 -7.62 -15.37
CA PRO A 28 -0.15 -7.99 -14.57
C PRO A 28 0.43 -6.82 -13.80
N ASP A 29 0.51 -5.64 -14.41
CA ASP A 29 1.06 -4.45 -13.76
C ASP A 29 0.16 -3.97 -12.62
N LEU A 30 -1.15 -4.02 -12.82
CA LEU A 30 -2.11 -3.67 -11.78
C LEU A 30 -1.96 -4.59 -10.56
N ARG A 31 -1.74 -5.89 -10.80
CA ARG A 31 -1.52 -6.84 -9.70
C ARG A 31 -0.22 -6.57 -8.96
N ILE A 32 0.82 -6.16 -9.68
CA ILE A 32 2.09 -5.77 -9.05
C ILE A 32 1.85 -4.56 -8.13
N GLU A 33 1.10 -3.57 -8.59
CA GLU A 33 0.77 -2.41 -7.75
C GLU A 33 -0.03 -2.79 -6.52
N GLN A 34 -0.96 -3.73 -6.66
CA GLN A 34 -1.70 -4.25 -5.50
C GLN A 34 -0.76 -4.96 -4.51
N GLY A 35 0.21 -5.69 -5.02
CA GLY A 35 1.22 -6.34 -4.18
C GLY A 35 2.03 -5.32 -3.39
N LYS A 36 2.40 -4.20 -4.03
CA LYS A 36 3.09 -3.11 -3.35
C LYS A 36 2.23 -2.50 -2.25
N ALA A 37 0.95 -2.29 -2.51
CA ALA A 37 0.02 -1.79 -1.51
C ALA A 37 -0.09 -2.74 -0.31
N ALA A 38 -0.17 -4.04 -0.57
CA ALA A 38 -0.23 -5.06 0.48
C ALA A 38 1.05 -5.05 1.32
N LYS A 39 2.21 -4.93 0.69
CA LYS A 39 3.49 -4.82 1.39
C LYS A 39 3.56 -3.56 2.26
N ALA A 40 3.04 -2.45 1.75
CA ALA A 40 3.00 -1.20 2.51
C ALA A 40 2.13 -1.34 3.75
N ILE A 41 0.96 -1.99 3.62
CA ILE A 41 0.08 -2.26 4.75
C ILE A 41 0.79 -3.14 5.79
N ALA A 42 1.44 -4.20 5.33
CA ALA A 42 2.18 -5.11 6.20
C ALA A 42 3.33 -4.39 6.90
N TYR A 43 4.01 -3.50 6.19
CA TYR A 43 5.09 -2.69 6.76
C TYR A 43 4.58 -1.78 7.88
N VAL A 44 3.49 -1.05 7.63
CA VAL A 44 2.88 -0.18 8.65
C VAL A 44 2.52 -1.00 9.89
N ASP A 45 1.94 -2.17 9.68
CA ASP A 45 1.57 -3.06 10.79
C ASP A 45 2.80 -3.59 11.54
N SER A 46 3.90 -3.85 10.83
CA SER A 46 5.12 -4.41 11.43
C SER A 46 5.84 -3.43 12.34
N VAL A 47 5.71 -2.13 12.11
CA VAL A 47 6.34 -1.10 12.95
C VAL A 47 5.42 -0.63 14.07
N ARG A 48 4.27 -1.25 14.21
CA ARG A 48 3.29 -0.94 15.25
C ARG A 48 3.92 -1.11 16.64
N GLY A 49 3.71 -0.12 17.50
CA GLY A 49 4.24 -0.16 18.85
C GLY A 49 5.72 0.19 18.95
N GLN A 50 6.40 0.36 17.85
CA GLN A 50 7.79 0.81 17.87
C GLN A 50 7.84 2.33 17.92
N LYS A 51 8.81 2.85 18.68
CA LYS A 51 8.94 4.29 18.83
C LYS A 51 9.76 4.90 17.70
N PHE A 52 9.39 4.57 16.47
CA PHE A 52 9.99 5.22 15.32
C PHE A 52 9.30 6.55 15.08
N GLY A 53 10.08 7.53 14.65
CA GLY A 53 9.49 8.78 14.20
C GLY A 53 8.58 8.53 13.00
N GLN A 54 7.56 9.34 12.90
CA GLN A 54 6.61 9.31 11.80
C GLN A 54 7.31 9.31 10.43
N SER A 55 8.38 10.08 10.31
CA SER A 55 9.15 10.20 9.08
C SER A 55 9.78 8.87 8.64
N LEU A 56 10.18 8.02 9.60
CA LEU A 56 10.80 6.74 9.29
C LEU A 56 9.77 5.77 8.67
N VAL A 57 8.57 5.75 9.23
CA VAL A 57 7.47 4.93 8.69
C VAL A 57 7.09 5.42 7.30
N ILE A 58 6.96 6.72 7.12
CA ILE A 58 6.64 7.33 5.82
C ILE A 58 7.71 6.95 4.78
N THR A 59 8.98 7.03 5.15
CA THR A 59 10.08 6.67 4.25
C THR A 59 10.00 5.20 3.85
N GLY A 60 9.70 4.31 4.81
CA GLY A 60 9.54 2.88 4.52
C GLY A 60 8.38 2.60 3.58
N VAL A 61 7.24 3.23 3.82
CA VAL A 61 6.08 3.10 2.94
C VAL A 61 6.39 3.63 1.54
N ALA A 62 7.04 4.79 1.44
CA ALA A 62 7.43 5.36 0.15
C ALA A 62 8.39 4.44 -0.60
N ALA A 63 9.34 3.81 0.10
CA ALA A 63 10.29 2.89 -0.52
C ALA A 63 9.59 1.67 -1.10
N ILE A 64 8.55 1.17 -0.42
CA ILE A 64 7.80 -0.01 -0.85
C ILE A 64 6.82 0.35 -1.98
N PHE A 65 6.08 1.44 -1.80
CA PHE A 65 5.01 1.84 -2.71
C PHE A 65 5.52 2.62 -3.92
N GLY A 66 6.79 3.04 -3.90
CA GLY A 66 7.39 3.75 -5.02
C GLY A 66 6.88 5.17 -5.15
N MET A 67 6.48 5.53 -6.36
CA MET A 67 6.06 6.90 -6.71
C MET A 67 4.67 7.26 -6.22
N VAL A 68 3.92 6.34 -5.65
CA VAL A 68 2.55 6.59 -5.22
C VAL A 68 2.56 7.60 -4.07
N ARG A 69 1.66 8.57 -4.12
CA ARG A 69 1.54 9.58 -3.09
C ARG A 69 1.19 8.94 -1.76
N LEU A 70 1.90 9.37 -0.73
CA LEU A 70 1.56 8.95 0.62
C LEU A 70 0.24 9.61 1.04
N PRO A 71 -0.54 8.90 1.86
CA PRO A 71 -1.77 9.48 2.39
C PRO A 71 -1.49 10.77 3.17
N ASP A 72 -2.25 11.83 2.88
CA ASP A 72 -2.08 13.14 3.50
C ASP A 72 -3.03 13.27 4.69
N VAL A 73 -2.75 12.56 5.77
CA VAL A 73 -3.64 12.51 6.94
C VAL A 73 -2.90 12.60 8.27
N GLY A 74 -1.71 13.13 8.34
CA GLY A 74 -0.93 12.94 9.54
C GLY A 74 -0.81 11.45 9.84
N PHE A 75 0.14 11.02 10.63
CA PHE A 75 0.36 9.60 10.80
C PHE A 75 -0.62 9.00 11.82
N GLU A 76 -1.62 8.29 11.31
CA GLU A 76 -2.44 7.37 12.09
C GLU A 76 -2.37 6.02 11.39
N GLU A 77 -1.88 5.00 12.09
CA GLU A 77 -1.67 3.66 11.50
C GLU A 77 -2.91 3.13 10.79
N GLN A 78 -4.06 3.18 11.46
CA GLN A 78 -5.27 2.62 10.91
C GLN A 78 -5.72 3.36 9.66
N LYS A 79 -5.65 4.68 9.68
CA LYS A 79 -6.01 5.49 8.50
C LYS A 79 -5.08 5.23 7.33
N ALA A 80 -3.79 5.13 7.60
CA ALA A 80 -2.80 4.83 6.55
C ALA A 80 -3.10 3.47 5.91
N LYS A 81 -3.36 2.46 6.73
CA LYS A 81 -3.71 1.12 6.22
C LYS A 81 -5.01 1.14 5.43
N ASP A 82 -6.02 1.86 5.92
CA ASP A 82 -7.31 1.96 5.22
C ASP A 82 -7.15 2.63 3.85
N GLN A 83 -6.35 3.69 3.77
CA GLN A 83 -6.11 4.37 2.50
C GLN A 83 -5.35 3.48 1.52
N LEU A 84 -4.32 2.78 1.99
CA LEU A 84 -3.59 1.84 1.15
C LEU A 84 -4.51 0.72 0.63
N ARG A 85 -5.41 0.25 1.49
CA ARG A 85 -6.40 -0.76 1.10
C ARG A 85 -7.35 -0.20 0.04
N GLN A 86 -7.79 1.04 0.16
CA GLN A 86 -8.65 1.67 -0.83
C GLN A 86 -7.96 1.80 -2.19
N GLY A 87 -6.66 2.05 -2.20
CA GLY A 87 -5.88 2.01 -3.44
C GLY A 87 -5.93 0.64 -4.10
N ALA A 88 -5.71 -0.41 -3.33
CA ALA A 88 -5.76 -1.78 -3.83
C ALA A 88 -7.18 -2.15 -4.34
N VAL A 89 -8.22 -1.69 -3.64
CA VAL A 89 -9.62 -1.89 -4.08
C VAL A 89 -9.87 -1.20 -5.42
N ALA A 90 -9.36 0.00 -5.61
CA ALA A 90 -9.51 0.72 -6.88
C ALA A 90 -8.86 -0.05 -8.03
N PHE A 91 -7.72 -0.67 -7.81
CA PHE A 91 -7.09 -1.53 -8.81
C PHE A 91 -7.94 -2.77 -9.12
N ASN A 92 -8.64 -3.32 -8.12
CA ASN A 92 -9.57 -4.42 -8.38
C ASN A 92 -10.73 -3.99 -9.29
N VAL A 93 -11.27 -2.80 -9.08
CA VAL A 93 -12.31 -2.26 -9.95
C VAL A 93 -11.79 -2.17 -11.38
N ARG A 94 -10.56 -1.69 -11.55
CA ARG A 94 -9.96 -1.60 -12.89
C ARG A 94 -9.71 -2.97 -13.51
N LEU A 95 -9.24 -3.95 -12.72
CA LEU A 95 -9.07 -5.32 -13.19
C LEU A 95 -10.39 -5.88 -13.72
N GLU A 96 -11.46 -5.65 -12.98
CA GLU A 96 -12.81 -6.09 -13.39
C GLU A 96 -13.23 -5.42 -14.69
N GLU A 97 -13.01 -4.12 -14.84
CA GLU A 97 -13.32 -3.40 -16.08
C GLU A 97 -12.58 -3.98 -17.29
N LEU A 98 -11.36 -4.47 -17.05
CA LEU A 98 -10.53 -5.08 -18.12
C LEU A 98 -10.86 -6.56 -18.37
N GLY A 99 -11.81 -7.11 -17.63
CA GLY A 99 -12.19 -8.53 -17.76
C GLY A 99 -11.24 -9.49 -17.08
N CYS A 100 -10.40 -9.00 -16.16
CA CYS A 100 -9.45 -9.83 -15.44
C CYS A 100 -10.00 -10.22 -14.07
N GLU A 101 -9.46 -11.30 -13.51
CA GLU A 101 -9.80 -11.69 -12.14
C GLU A 101 -9.28 -10.66 -11.16
N THR A 102 -10.10 -10.35 -10.16
CA THR A 102 -9.69 -9.49 -9.05
C THR A 102 -8.82 -10.24 -8.06
N SER A 103 -8.05 -9.50 -7.27
CA SER A 103 -7.18 -10.08 -6.25
C SER A 103 -7.88 -10.09 -4.90
N ASN A 104 -7.58 -11.11 -4.10
CA ASN A 104 -7.99 -11.14 -2.69
C ASN A 104 -6.97 -10.31 -1.90
N ILE A 105 -7.37 -9.08 -1.55
CA ILE A 105 -6.47 -8.13 -0.90
C ILE A 105 -6.05 -8.64 0.49
N ASP A 106 -6.95 -9.24 1.24
CA ASP A 106 -6.63 -9.77 2.57
C ASP A 106 -5.58 -10.89 2.47
N ALA A 107 -5.69 -11.74 1.46
CA ALA A 107 -4.69 -12.78 1.22
C ALA A 107 -3.33 -12.18 0.87
N LEU A 108 -3.31 -11.14 0.03
CA LEU A 108 -2.07 -10.45 -0.31
C LEU A 108 -1.40 -9.83 0.93
N VAL A 109 -2.19 -9.22 1.80
CA VAL A 109 -1.69 -8.63 3.05
C VAL A 109 -1.16 -9.71 3.97
N SER A 110 -1.88 -10.82 4.12
CA SER A 110 -1.43 -11.95 4.96
C SER A 110 -0.11 -12.52 4.46
N ASP A 111 0.02 -12.69 3.15
CA ASP A 111 1.25 -13.18 2.54
C ASP A 111 2.41 -12.21 2.77
N ALA A 112 2.16 -10.91 2.62
CA ALA A 112 3.18 -9.89 2.86
C ALA A 112 3.62 -9.87 4.32
N LYS A 113 2.70 -10.02 5.26
CA LYS A 113 3.02 -10.09 6.70
C LYS A 113 3.90 -11.31 7.01
N ARG A 114 3.56 -12.45 6.43
CA ARG A 114 4.35 -13.66 6.59
C ARG A 114 5.77 -13.46 6.05
N ASP A 115 5.90 -12.86 4.88
CA ASP A 115 7.20 -12.60 4.26
C ASP A 115 8.05 -11.67 5.12
N PHE A 116 7.47 -10.63 5.70
CA PHE A 116 8.19 -9.75 6.63
C PHE A 116 8.65 -10.49 7.87
N ARG A 117 7.82 -11.34 8.46
CA ARG A 117 8.21 -12.15 9.61
C ARG A 117 9.37 -13.09 9.28
N GLU A 118 9.33 -13.71 8.10
CA GLU A 118 10.41 -14.58 7.64
C GLU A 118 11.72 -13.80 7.46
N GLN A 119 11.64 -12.61 6.87
CA GLN A 119 12.82 -11.77 6.69
C GLN A 119 13.40 -11.32 8.03
N GLN A 120 12.56 -10.97 8.97
CA GLN A 120 13.00 -10.57 10.31
C GLN A 120 13.64 -11.75 11.04
N ARG A 121 13.07 -12.93 10.94
CA ARG A 121 13.63 -14.14 11.53
C ARG A 121 15.00 -14.47 10.92
N ALA A 122 15.10 -14.44 9.61
CA ALA A 122 16.37 -14.71 8.90
C ALA A 122 17.45 -13.69 9.28
N ALA A 123 17.08 -12.40 9.37
CA ALA A 123 18.01 -11.35 9.78
C ALA A 123 18.48 -11.57 11.22
N GLY A 124 17.56 -11.99 12.12
CA GLY A 124 17.91 -12.29 13.51
C GLY A 124 18.86 -13.47 13.62
N GLU A 125 18.63 -14.53 12.88
CA GLU A 125 19.52 -15.71 12.84
C GLU A 125 20.90 -15.32 12.30
N LYS A 126 20.94 -14.54 11.23
CA LYS A 126 22.19 -14.09 10.63
C LYS A 126 22.99 -13.23 11.58
N ALA A 127 22.32 -12.38 12.36
CA ALA A 127 22.99 -11.50 13.33
C ALA A 127 23.57 -12.28 14.51
N ARG A 128 23.02 -13.48 14.81
CA ARG A 128 23.52 -14.33 15.90
C ARG A 128 24.62 -15.30 15.48
N ALA A 129 24.80 -15.45 14.21
CA ALA A 129 25.82 -16.36 13.67
C ALA A 129 27.23 -15.85 13.88
#